data_00b3dd9cc1736e89ca25a473cebbd965
#
_entry.id   00b3dd9cc1736e89ca25a473cebbd965
#
_cell.length_a   1.000
_cell.length_b   1.000
_cell.length_c   1.000
_cell.angle_alpha   90.00
_cell.angle_beta   90.00
_cell.angle_gamma   90.00
#
_symmetry.space_group_name_H-M   'P 1'
#
loop_
_entity.id
_entity.type
_entity.pdbx_description
1 polymer ?
#
loop_
_entity_poly.entity_id
_entity_poly.type
_entity_poly.pdbx_seq_one_letter_code
_entity_poly.pdbx_strand_id
1 'polypeptide(L)'
;MEKNTNIINIPRFVKNDLSRKNLGFFGKIFLIIKGKFLAFGVNRLKGDSLCSFINLFYGSKGKVHFEESNYYKLIHNKKFYYPNKRFLRVVNDENLLINAIKESYCLDSINFNENDVVLDCGANVGELNLALGQYNKKLEYHAFEPDEKAYECLNLNFPNSNSNFHNLGLSDTNSKRPLYLDSSGGNSSFVDFGTSKEISSVKSITLDSLNYKKN
;
A
#
# COMPACT_ATOMS: atom_id res chain seq x y z
N MET A 1 -21.39 19.94 -14.05
CA MET A 1 -20.73 19.54 -15.32
C MET A 1 -19.23 19.74 -15.13
N GLU A 2 -18.55 18.78 -14.53
CA GLU A 2 -17.08 18.79 -14.39
C GLU A 2 -16.47 18.41 -15.73
N LYS A 3 -15.68 19.30 -16.27
CA LYS A 3 -14.86 19.05 -17.45
C LYS A 3 -13.86 17.92 -17.09
N ASN A 4 -14.11 16.73 -17.61
CA ASN A 4 -13.13 15.65 -17.70
C ASN A 4 -11.90 16.16 -18.46
N THR A 5 -10.97 16.79 -17.77
CA THR A 5 -9.62 16.94 -18.27
C THR A 5 -9.02 15.54 -18.28
N ASN A 6 -8.91 14.94 -19.46
CA ASN A 6 -8.16 13.73 -19.75
C ASN A 6 -6.68 13.98 -19.43
N ILE A 7 -6.36 14.14 -18.15
CA ILE A 7 -5.01 14.22 -17.64
C ILE A 7 -4.46 12.81 -17.74
N ILE A 8 -3.63 12.63 -18.73
CA ILE A 8 -2.70 11.56 -19.07
C ILE A 8 -2.60 10.58 -17.90
N ASN A 9 -3.16 9.37 -18.08
CA ASN A 9 -3.15 8.30 -17.09
C ASN A 9 -1.73 7.71 -16.99
N ILE A 10 -0.85 8.41 -16.28
CA ILE A 10 0.55 8.06 -16.06
C ILE A 10 0.68 7.48 -14.65
N PRO A 11 1.35 6.32 -14.47
CA PRO A 11 1.60 5.74 -13.15
C PRO A 11 2.26 6.74 -12.18
N ARG A 12 1.89 6.68 -10.90
CA ARG A 12 2.41 7.61 -9.87
C ARG A 12 3.94 7.63 -9.79
N PHE A 13 4.59 6.48 -9.96
CA PHE A 13 6.04 6.38 -9.91
C PHE A 13 6.73 7.14 -11.07
N VAL A 14 6.07 7.31 -12.23
CA VAL A 14 6.57 8.17 -13.32
C VAL A 14 6.31 9.64 -13.02
N LYS A 15 5.16 9.98 -12.40
CA LYS A 15 4.87 11.35 -11.96
C LYS A 15 5.90 11.86 -10.95
N ASN A 16 6.34 10.99 -10.05
CA ASN A 16 7.39 11.32 -9.08
C ASN A 16 8.72 11.68 -9.76
N ASP A 17 9.07 11.03 -10.87
CA ASP A 17 10.24 11.39 -11.67
C ASP A 17 10.09 12.75 -12.34
N LEU A 18 8.87 13.10 -12.80
CA LEU A 18 8.59 14.40 -13.42
C LEU A 18 8.75 15.58 -12.44
N SER A 19 8.34 15.38 -11.19
CA SER A 19 8.38 16.42 -10.16
C SER A 19 9.78 16.66 -9.58
N ARG A 20 10.65 15.65 -9.60
CA ARG A 20 11.96 15.67 -8.94
C ARG A 20 13.12 16.12 -9.82
N LYS A 21 12.97 16.05 -11.14
CA LYS A 21 14.04 16.42 -12.08
C LYS A 21 13.74 17.78 -12.66
N ASN A 22 14.70 18.71 -12.56
CA ASN A 22 14.73 19.93 -13.35
C ASN A 22 14.94 19.57 -14.84
N LEU A 23 13.85 19.11 -15.47
CA LEU A 23 13.88 18.63 -16.84
C LEU A 23 13.53 19.78 -17.78
N GLY A 24 14.35 19.97 -18.80
CA GLY A 24 14.00 20.81 -19.94
C GLY A 24 12.76 20.24 -20.68
N PHE A 25 12.21 21.04 -21.58
CA PHE A 25 10.98 20.72 -22.32
C PHE A 25 11.00 19.32 -22.97
N PHE A 26 12.07 18.96 -23.66
CA PHE A 26 12.21 17.62 -24.30
C PHE A 26 12.26 16.48 -23.29
N GLY A 27 12.89 16.68 -22.13
CA GLY A 27 12.91 15.68 -21.07
C GLY A 27 11.52 15.40 -20.49
N LYS A 28 10.68 16.43 -20.35
CA LYS A 28 9.28 16.29 -19.92
C LYS A 28 8.46 15.51 -20.94
N ILE A 29 8.59 15.80 -22.25
CA ILE A 29 7.90 15.06 -23.33
C ILE A 29 8.32 13.60 -23.31
N PHE A 30 9.61 13.31 -23.20
CA PHE A 30 10.11 11.93 -23.15
C PHE A 30 9.51 11.16 -21.97
N LEU A 31 9.45 11.76 -20.77
CA LEU A 31 8.84 11.12 -19.61
C LEU A 31 7.32 10.91 -19.76
N ILE A 32 6.63 11.81 -20.44
CA ILE A 32 5.19 11.62 -20.73
C ILE A 32 4.99 10.41 -21.66
N ILE A 33 5.78 10.30 -22.72
CA ILE A 33 5.71 9.15 -23.66
C ILE A 33 6.05 7.86 -22.92
N LYS A 34 7.15 7.85 -22.15
CA LYS A 34 7.52 6.72 -21.28
C LYS A 34 6.38 6.35 -20.33
N GLY A 35 5.73 7.35 -19.72
CA GLY A 35 4.62 7.15 -18.79
C GLY A 35 3.40 6.52 -19.42
N LYS A 36 3.02 6.91 -20.65
CA LYS A 36 1.94 6.30 -21.41
C LYS A 36 2.23 4.84 -21.75
N PHE A 37 3.45 4.55 -22.18
CA PHE A 37 3.89 3.20 -22.50
C PHE A 37 3.87 2.30 -21.24
N LEU A 38 4.36 2.80 -20.12
CA LEU A 38 4.32 2.10 -18.84
C LEU A 38 2.88 1.87 -18.36
N ALA A 39 2.00 2.85 -18.51
CA ALA A 39 0.58 2.70 -18.18
C ALA A 39 -0.08 1.56 -18.98
N PHE A 40 0.24 1.47 -20.27
CA PHE A 40 -0.24 0.39 -21.13
C PHE A 40 0.21 -0.98 -20.62
N GLY A 41 1.51 -1.16 -20.32
CA GLY A 41 2.03 -2.42 -19.77
C GLY A 41 1.44 -2.75 -18.40
N VAL A 42 1.38 -1.78 -17.48
CA VAL A 42 0.79 -1.95 -16.15
C VAL A 42 -0.68 -2.40 -16.21
N ASN A 43 -1.44 -1.92 -17.20
CA ASN A 43 -2.86 -2.29 -17.33
C ASN A 43 -3.07 -3.69 -17.91
N ARG A 44 -2.13 -4.21 -18.71
CA ARG A 44 -2.27 -5.47 -19.44
C ARG A 44 -1.48 -6.63 -18.86
N LEU A 45 -0.32 -6.36 -18.29
CA LEU A 45 0.57 -7.39 -17.75
C LEU A 45 0.24 -7.71 -16.29
N LYS A 46 0.59 -8.93 -15.87
CA LYS A 46 0.46 -9.46 -14.52
C LYS A 46 1.65 -10.36 -14.18
N GLY A 47 1.88 -10.63 -12.89
CA GLY A 47 2.89 -11.59 -12.42
C GLY A 47 4.30 -11.24 -12.91
N ASP A 48 5.06 -12.27 -13.26
CA ASP A 48 6.45 -12.13 -13.71
C ASP A 48 6.62 -11.24 -14.93
N SER A 49 5.66 -11.30 -15.89
CA SER A 49 5.70 -10.45 -17.08
C SER A 49 5.62 -8.97 -16.73
N LEU A 50 4.79 -8.61 -15.71
CA LEU A 50 4.72 -7.25 -15.22
C LEU A 50 6.01 -6.85 -14.51
N CYS A 51 6.56 -7.72 -13.66
CA CYS A 51 7.80 -7.48 -12.94
C CYS A 51 8.97 -7.25 -13.91
N SER A 52 9.13 -8.12 -14.89
CA SER A 52 10.16 -8.00 -15.94
C SER A 52 10.03 -6.69 -16.71
N PHE A 53 8.81 -6.35 -17.09
CA PHE A 53 8.51 -5.09 -17.77
C PHE A 53 8.87 -3.87 -16.94
N ILE A 54 8.48 -3.83 -15.65
CA ILE A 54 8.81 -2.72 -14.75
C ILE A 54 10.33 -2.64 -14.51
N ASN A 55 10.98 -3.77 -14.27
CA ASN A 55 12.40 -3.84 -13.97
C ASN A 55 13.28 -3.34 -15.14
N LEU A 56 12.80 -3.44 -16.38
CA LEU A 56 13.49 -2.86 -17.54
C LEU A 56 13.67 -1.35 -17.43
N PHE A 57 12.72 -0.64 -16.80
CA PHE A 57 12.73 0.82 -16.70
C PHE A 57 13.16 1.35 -15.34
N TYR A 58 13.03 0.56 -14.28
CA TYR A 58 13.20 0.99 -12.89
C TYR A 58 14.05 0.03 -12.04
N GLY A 59 14.70 -0.94 -12.62
CA GLY A 59 15.50 -1.95 -11.91
C GLY A 59 16.72 -1.41 -11.14
N SER A 60 17.17 -0.18 -11.41
CA SER A 60 18.32 0.44 -10.74
C SER A 60 18.08 0.77 -9.26
N LYS A 61 16.82 0.87 -8.82
CA LYS A 61 16.41 1.15 -7.45
C LYS A 61 15.94 -0.10 -6.68
N GLY A 62 16.38 -1.26 -7.12
CA GLY A 62 15.93 -2.57 -6.66
C GLY A 62 14.81 -3.12 -7.55
N LYS A 63 14.90 -4.41 -7.79
CA LYS A 63 13.94 -5.12 -8.64
C LYS A 63 12.68 -5.47 -7.89
N VAL A 64 11.56 -5.51 -8.60
CA VAL A 64 10.33 -6.10 -8.15
C VAL A 64 10.23 -7.53 -8.68
N HIS A 65 9.62 -8.41 -7.93
CA HIS A 65 9.52 -9.84 -8.22
C HIS A 65 8.08 -10.31 -8.01
N PHE A 66 7.78 -11.51 -8.52
CA PHE A 66 6.51 -12.18 -8.31
C PHE A 66 6.78 -13.62 -7.87
N GLU A 67 6.14 -14.06 -6.80
CA GLU A 67 6.34 -15.39 -6.23
C GLU A 67 5.06 -15.77 -5.45
N GLU A 68 4.60 -17.01 -5.58
CA GLU A 68 3.44 -17.53 -4.85
C GLU A 68 2.20 -16.62 -4.91
N SER A 69 1.91 -16.07 -6.10
CA SER A 69 0.81 -15.14 -6.35
C SER A 69 0.95 -13.74 -5.75
N ASN A 70 2.06 -13.43 -5.12
CA ASN A 70 2.34 -12.13 -4.53
C ASN A 70 3.49 -11.41 -5.25
N TYR A 71 3.40 -10.09 -5.32
CA TYR A 71 4.52 -9.24 -5.71
C TYR A 71 5.36 -8.91 -4.49
N TYR A 72 6.68 -8.78 -4.66
CA TYR A 72 7.53 -8.29 -3.57
C TYR A 72 8.69 -7.42 -4.08
N LYS A 73 9.22 -6.62 -3.18
CA LYS A 73 10.48 -5.90 -3.33
C LYS A 73 11.32 -6.11 -2.08
N LEU A 74 12.65 -6.10 -2.21
CA LEU A 74 13.54 -6.07 -1.06
C LEU A 74 13.55 -4.65 -0.47
N ILE A 75 13.09 -4.52 0.76
CA ILE A 75 13.13 -3.31 1.56
C ILE A 75 13.98 -3.62 2.79
N HIS A 76 15.05 -2.87 3.02
CA HIS A 76 16.04 -3.14 4.08
C HIS A 76 16.49 -4.63 4.10
N ASN A 77 16.77 -5.19 2.92
CA ASN A 77 17.17 -6.59 2.70
C ASN A 77 16.13 -7.65 3.12
N LYS A 78 14.88 -7.27 3.35
CA LYS A 78 13.76 -8.19 3.61
C LYS A 78 12.76 -8.12 2.47
N LYS A 79 12.15 -9.25 2.12
CA LYS A 79 11.04 -9.29 1.18
C LYS A 79 9.84 -8.55 1.79
N PHE A 80 9.29 -7.59 1.07
CA PHE A 80 8.05 -6.91 1.43
C PHE A 80 7.00 -7.21 0.38
N TYR A 81 5.95 -7.93 0.78
CA TYR A 81 4.96 -8.54 -0.09
C TYR A 81 3.74 -7.67 -0.30
N TYR A 82 3.14 -7.80 -1.49
CA TYR A 82 1.92 -7.15 -1.92
C TYR A 82 1.06 -8.14 -2.71
N PRO A 83 -0.26 -8.29 -2.42
CA PRO A 83 -1.12 -9.24 -3.13
C PRO A 83 -1.51 -8.77 -4.53
N ASN A 84 -1.26 -7.49 -4.84
CA ASN A 84 -1.74 -6.84 -6.05
C ASN A 84 -0.79 -5.72 -6.53
N LYS A 85 -1.25 -4.91 -7.49
CA LYS A 85 -0.46 -3.82 -8.08
C LYS A 85 -0.12 -2.66 -7.13
N ARG A 86 -0.49 -2.72 -5.87
CA ARG A 86 -0.05 -1.74 -4.85
C ARG A 86 1.48 -1.66 -4.74
N PHE A 87 2.21 -2.73 -5.04
CA PHE A 87 3.68 -2.74 -5.10
C PHE A 87 4.26 -1.63 -6.00
N LEU A 88 3.46 -1.09 -6.95
CA LEU A 88 3.89 0.04 -7.80
C LEU A 88 4.25 1.30 -7.00
N ARG A 89 3.82 1.39 -5.74
CA ARG A 89 4.17 2.50 -4.83
C ARG A 89 5.65 2.49 -4.42
N VAL A 90 6.30 1.33 -4.45
CA VAL A 90 7.71 1.16 -4.04
C VAL A 90 8.68 0.94 -5.20
N VAL A 91 8.21 1.00 -6.45
CA VAL A 91 9.02 0.72 -7.64
C VAL A 91 10.24 1.65 -7.75
N ASN A 92 10.08 2.94 -7.50
CA ASN A 92 11.18 3.91 -7.61
C ASN A 92 12.12 3.86 -6.39
N ASP A 93 11.53 4.07 -5.21
CA ASP A 93 12.27 4.20 -3.96
C ASP A 93 11.25 4.04 -2.82
N GLU A 94 11.47 3.11 -1.92
CA GLU A 94 10.63 2.88 -0.75
C GLU A 94 10.56 4.09 0.18
N ASN A 95 11.62 4.90 0.26
CA ASN A 95 11.62 6.11 1.07
C ASN A 95 10.56 7.12 0.62
N LEU A 96 10.18 7.11 -0.68
CA LEU A 96 9.08 7.92 -1.18
C LEU A 96 7.74 7.52 -0.57
N LEU A 97 7.51 6.21 -0.44
CA LEU A 97 6.32 5.70 0.21
C LEU A 97 6.33 6.03 1.70
N ILE A 98 7.44 5.76 2.38
CA ILE A 98 7.60 6.03 3.81
C ILE A 98 7.34 7.51 4.12
N ASN A 99 7.97 8.42 3.37
CA ASN A 99 7.79 9.86 3.55
C ASN A 99 6.34 10.28 3.27
N ALA A 100 5.72 9.76 2.21
CA ALA A 100 4.32 10.06 1.91
C ALA A 100 3.36 9.59 3.01
N ILE A 101 3.66 8.47 3.67
CA ILE A 101 2.88 7.98 4.83
C ILE A 101 3.11 8.90 6.03
N LYS A 102 4.36 9.24 6.34
CA LYS A 102 4.70 10.15 7.43
C LYS A 102 3.98 11.48 7.30
N GLU A 103 3.98 12.07 6.09
CA GLU A 103 3.26 13.30 5.77
C GLU A 103 1.74 13.12 5.91
N SER A 104 1.17 12.05 5.35
CA SER A 104 -0.28 11.80 5.33
C SER A 104 -0.88 11.62 6.73
N TYR A 105 -0.12 11.00 7.64
CA TYR A 105 -0.54 10.75 9.03
C TYR A 105 0.07 11.76 10.01
N CYS A 106 0.79 12.77 9.52
CA CYS A 106 1.49 13.76 10.34
C CYS A 106 2.39 13.14 11.42
N LEU A 107 3.03 12.00 11.12
CA LEU A 107 3.76 11.20 12.11
C LEU A 107 4.91 11.98 12.77
N ASP A 108 5.57 12.87 12.03
CA ASP A 108 6.66 13.69 12.58
C ASP A 108 6.19 14.74 13.61
N SER A 109 4.87 14.95 13.72
CA SER A 109 4.25 15.81 14.75
C SER A 109 3.87 15.07 16.02
N ILE A 110 4.04 13.74 16.04
CA ILE A 110 3.68 12.87 17.17
C ILE A 110 4.94 12.55 17.97
N ASN A 111 4.90 12.86 19.26
CA ASN A 111 5.96 12.45 20.20
C ASN A 111 5.67 11.02 20.68
N PHE A 112 6.17 10.03 19.98
CA PHE A 112 6.03 8.63 20.39
C PHE A 112 6.85 8.32 21.65
N ASN A 113 6.24 7.62 22.61
CA ASN A 113 6.88 7.07 23.78
C ASN A 113 7.10 5.55 23.62
N GLU A 114 7.98 4.99 24.46
CA GLU A 114 8.11 3.53 24.53
C GLU A 114 6.79 2.89 24.97
N ASN A 115 6.41 1.83 24.24
CA ASN A 115 5.18 1.05 24.44
C ASN A 115 3.86 1.81 24.16
N ASP A 116 3.93 2.95 23.47
CA ASP A 116 2.69 3.55 22.93
C ASP A 116 1.97 2.56 22.03
N VAL A 117 0.64 2.49 22.15
CA VAL A 117 -0.22 1.61 21.38
C VAL A 117 -0.67 2.31 20.10
N VAL A 118 -0.42 1.68 18.97
CA VAL A 118 -0.88 2.14 17.65
C VAL A 118 -1.92 1.17 17.11
N LEU A 119 -3.11 1.68 16.81
CA LEU A 119 -4.19 0.92 16.18
C LEU A 119 -4.31 1.33 14.71
N ASP A 120 -3.96 0.42 13.81
CA ASP A 120 -4.03 0.64 12.35
C ASP A 120 -5.31 0.01 11.77
N CYS A 121 -6.28 0.87 11.47
CA CYS A 121 -7.60 0.48 10.97
C CYS A 121 -7.59 0.45 9.43
N GLY A 122 -7.48 -0.74 8.84
CA GLY A 122 -7.26 -0.93 7.40
C GLY A 122 -5.77 -0.95 7.07
N ALA A 123 -5.04 -1.79 7.80
CA ALA A 123 -3.57 -1.86 7.75
C ALA A 123 -3.00 -2.29 6.40
N ASN A 124 -3.84 -2.89 5.53
CA ASN A 124 -3.42 -3.45 4.26
C ASN A 124 -2.21 -4.38 4.44
N VAL A 125 -1.10 -4.11 3.78
CA VAL A 125 0.14 -4.91 3.89
C VAL A 125 1.11 -4.41 4.97
N GLY A 126 0.70 -3.44 5.83
CA GLY A 126 1.50 -2.90 6.93
C GLY A 126 2.44 -1.76 6.53
N GLU A 127 2.09 -0.98 5.52
CA GLU A 127 2.92 0.16 5.10
C GLU A 127 3.09 1.21 6.21
N LEU A 128 2.07 1.41 7.07
CA LEU A 128 2.20 2.29 8.24
C LEU A 128 3.24 1.75 9.24
N ASN A 129 3.22 0.43 9.52
CA ASN A 129 4.21 -0.19 10.40
C ASN A 129 5.64 -0.04 9.87
N LEU A 130 5.82 -0.13 8.53
CA LEU A 130 7.09 0.15 7.88
C LEU A 130 7.57 1.59 8.13
N ALA A 131 6.66 2.58 8.09
CA ALA A 131 6.97 3.97 8.36
C ALA A 131 7.27 4.23 9.85
N LEU A 132 6.51 3.60 10.75
CA LEU A 132 6.72 3.69 12.20
C LEU A 132 8.08 3.10 12.62
N GLY A 133 8.59 2.12 11.91
CA GLY A 133 9.93 1.56 12.13
C GLY A 133 11.09 2.55 11.92
N GLN A 134 10.83 3.77 11.41
CA GLN A 134 11.82 4.85 11.32
C GLN A 134 12.00 5.61 12.65
N TYR A 135 11.06 5.46 13.57
CA TYR A 135 11.15 6.06 14.90
C TYR A 135 11.77 5.03 15.85
N ASN A 136 12.93 5.32 16.43
CA ASN A 136 13.66 4.43 17.35
C ASN A 136 12.89 4.21 18.66
N LYS A 137 11.64 3.77 18.56
CA LYS A 137 10.73 3.51 19.68
C LYS A 137 10.11 2.13 19.52
N LYS A 138 10.01 1.38 20.60
CA LYS A 138 9.28 0.11 20.63
C LYS A 138 7.80 0.43 20.82
N LEU A 139 7.04 0.41 19.73
CA LEU A 139 5.60 0.64 19.74
C LEU A 139 4.85 -0.70 19.79
N GLU A 140 3.71 -0.74 20.44
CA GLU A 140 2.76 -1.85 20.40
C GLU A 140 1.79 -1.62 19.22
N TYR A 141 2.06 -2.28 18.10
CA TYR A 141 1.30 -2.08 16.87
C TYR A 141 0.25 -3.16 16.69
N HIS A 142 -1.03 -2.76 16.62
CA HIS A 142 -2.17 -3.63 16.33
C HIS A 142 -2.76 -3.27 14.97
N ALA A 143 -2.89 -4.27 14.11
CA ALA A 143 -3.35 -4.10 12.74
C ALA A 143 -4.67 -4.83 12.50
N PHE A 144 -5.61 -4.16 11.83
CA PHE A 144 -6.90 -4.69 11.44
C PHE A 144 -7.04 -4.60 9.93
N GLU A 145 -7.06 -5.74 9.24
CA GLU A 145 -7.18 -5.80 7.80
C GLU A 145 -8.23 -6.85 7.38
N PRO A 146 -9.36 -6.42 6.82
CA PRO A 146 -10.43 -7.33 6.44
C PRO A 146 -10.17 -8.08 5.12
N ASP A 147 -9.36 -7.55 4.19
CA ASP A 147 -8.99 -8.26 2.96
C ASP A 147 -8.01 -9.39 3.29
N GLU A 148 -8.42 -10.64 3.08
CA GLU A 148 -7.66 -11.83 3.42
C GLU A 148 -6.27 -11.84 2.75
N LYS A 149 -6.19 -11.48 1.46
CA LYS A 149 -4.92 -11.47 0.72
C LYS A 149 -3.97 -10.38 1.22
N ALA A 150 -4.51 -9.22 1.58
CA ALA A 150 -3.70 -8.14 2.18
C ALA A 150 -3.23 -8.54 3.57
N TYR A 151 -4.10 -9.17 4.37
CA TYR A 151 -3.76 -9.70 5.69
C TYR A 151 -2.68 -10.79 5.64
N GLU A 152 -2.73 -11.72 4.68
CA GLU A 152 -1.68 -12.71 4.46
C GLU A 152 -0.33 -12.04 4.18
N CYS A 153 -0.30 -11.04 3.29
CA CYS A 153 0.90 -10.26 3.04
C CYS A 153 1.39 -9.49 4.27
N LEU A 154 0.48 -8.94 5.09
CA LEU A 154 0.82 -8.27 6.34
C LEU A 154 1.58 -9.22 7.29
N ASN A 155 1.10 -10.46 7.45
CA ASN A 155 1.78 -11.48 8.26
C ASN A 155 3.15 -11.87 7.68
N LEU A 156 3.28 -12.00 6.37
CA LEU A 156 4.56 -12.26 5.70
C LEU A 156 5.55 -11.13 5.90
N ASN A 157 5.09 -9.89 5.91
CA ASN A 157 5.92 -8.70 6.07
C ASN A 157 6.44 -8.53 7.50
N PHE A 158 5.67 -8.98 8.50
CA PHE A 158 6.00 -8.79 9.93
C PHE A 158 5.75 -10.07 10.75
N PRO A 159 6.47 -11.16 10.49
CA PRO A 159 6.18 -12.48 11.07
C PRO A 159 6.28 -12.52 12.60
N ASN A 160 7.03 -11.62 13.22
CA ASN A 160 7.18 -11.56 14.69
C ASN A 160 6.07 -10.76 15.39
N SER A 161 5.14 -10.19 14.64
CA SER A 161 4.06 -9.32 15.16
C SER A 161 2.66 -9.92 14.95
N ASN A 162 2.58 -11.18 14.48
CA ASN A 162 1.33 -11.81 14.04
C ASN A 162 0.25 -11.89 15.12
N SER A 163 0.63 -11.92 16.42
CA SER A 163 -0.32 -11.98 17.52
C SER A 163 -1.19 -10.73 17.66
N ASN A 164 -0.75 -9.61 17.09
CA ASN A 164 -1.43 -8.31 17.14
C ASN A 164 -2.13 -7.98 15.80
N PHE A 165 -2.17 -8.93 14.86
CA PHE A 165 -2.79 -8.74 13.57
C PHE A 165 -4.11 -9.50 13.48
N HIS A 166 -5.13 -8.82 12.96
CA HIS A 166 -6.50 -9.33 12.97
C HIS A 166 -7.10 -9.26 11.57
N ASN A 167 -7.51 -10.43 11.03
CA ASN A 167 -8.23 -10.50 9.76
C ASN A 167 -9.71 -10.15 9.96
N LEU A 168 -9.97 -8.88 10.23
CA LEU A 168 -11.31 -8.33 10.41
C LEU A 168 -11.28 -6.81 10.19
N GLY A 169 -12.46 -6.24 9.97
CA GLY A 169 -12.62 -4.78 9.90
C GLY A 169 -13.12 -4.19 11.20
N LEU A 170 -12.78 -2.94 11.46
CA LEU A 170 -13.37 -2.16 12.54
C LEU A 170 -14.63 -1.43 12.04
N SER A 171 -15.67 -1.42 12.86
CA SER A 171 -16.95 -0.83 12.52
C SER A 171 -17.68 -0.40 13.80
N ASP A 172 -18.87 0.19 13.63
CA ASP A 172 -19.79 0.56 14.69
C ASP A 172 -20.55 -0.63 15.31
N THR A 173 -20.52 -1.79 14.64
CA THR A 173 -21.24 -2.99 15.07
C THR A 173 -20.46 -4.26 14.82
N ASN A 174 -20.66 -5.26 15.69
CA ASN A 174 -20.13 -6.61 15.50
C ASN A 174 -21.03 -7.36 14.51
N SER A 175 -20.60 -7.53 13.29
CA SER A 175 -21.40 -8.13 12.22
C SER A 175 -20.55 -8.76 11.11
N LYS A 176 -21.19 -9.43 10.16
CA LYS A 176 -20.60 -9.70 8.86
C LYS A 176 -21.05 -8.64 7.88
N ARG A 177 -20.10 -8.09 7.13
CA ARG A 177 -20.36 -7.02 6.15
C ARG A 177 -19.77 -7.35 4.79
N PRO A 178 -20.37 -6.85 3.70
CA PRO A 178 -19.72 -6.90 2.41
C PRO A 178 -18.48 -6.02 2.41
N LEU A 179 -17.37 -6.54 1.88
CA LEU A 179 -16.17 -5.78 1.57
C LEU A 179 -16.07 -5.68 0.05
N TYR A 180 -16.11 -4.48 -0.46
CA TYR A 180 -15.99 -4.18 -1.88
C TYR A 180 -14.52 -4.06 -2.24
N LEU A 181 -13.99 -5.07 -2.95
CA LEU A 181 -12.58 -5.19 -3.26
C LEU A 181 -12.21 -4.33 -4.47
N ASP A 182 -11.18 -3.52 -4.34
CA ASP A 182 -10.59 -2.77 -5.45
C ASP A 182 -9.46 -3.57 -6.11
N SER A 183 -9.65 -3.96 -7.35
CA SER A 183 -8.66 -4.68 -8.15
C SER A 183 -7.39 -3.87 -8.46
N SER A 184 -7.42 -2.55 -8.27
CA SER A 184 -6.25 -1.67 -8.46
C SER A 184 -5.32 -1.61 -7.25
N GLY A 185 -5.76 -2.17 -6.13
CA GLY A 185 -4.89 -2.48 -5.02
C GLY A 185 -4.84 -1.47 -3.89
N GLY A 186 -5.90 -1.37 -3.11
CA GLY A 186 -5.78 -0.75 -1.82
C GLY A 186 -6.85 0.25 -1.41
N ASN A 187 -7.98 0.24 -2.12
CA ASN A 187 -9.15 1.04 -1.77
C ASN A 187 -10.36 0.15 -1.46
N SER A 188 -10.13 -1.09 -0.98
CA SER A 188 -11.23 -1.94 -0.52
C SER A 188 -11.99 -1.25 0.62
N SER A 189 -13.31 -1.32 0.61
CA SER A 189 -14.17 -0.53 1.50
C SER A 189 -15.43 -1.29 1.86
N PHE A 190 -16.03 -0.95 3.00
CA PHE A 190 -17.40 -1.37 3.36
C PHE A 190 -18.47 -0.58 2.60
N VAL A 191 -18.10 0.46 1.88
CA VAL A 191 -18.99 1.26 1.05
C VAL A 191 -18.73 0.97 -0.42
N ASP A 192 -19.79 0.71 -1.18
CA ASP A 192 -19.68 0.55 -2.63
C ASP A 192 -19.56 1.92 -3.32
N PHE A 193 -18.41 2.17 -3.91
CA PHE A 193 -18.18 3.37 -4.73
C PHE A 193 -18.45 3.12 -6.23
N GLY A 194 -19.05 1.97 -6.60
CA GLY A 194 -19.32 1.61 -7.98
C GLY A 194 -18.10 1.22 -8.80
N THR A 195 -16.93 1.05 -8.15
CA THR A 195 -15.66 0.68 -8.80
C THR A 195 -15.19 -0.73 -8.44
N SER A 196 -15.87 -1.38 -7.49
CA SER A 196 -15.56 -2.74 -7.04
C SER A 196 -15.88 -3.77 -8.12
N LYS A 197 -15.00 -4.75 -8.28
CA LYS A 197 -15.18 -5.88 -9.20
C LYS A 197 -15.50 -7.18 -8.47
N GLU A 198 -15.26 -7.23 -7.19
CA GLU A 198 -15.40 -8.40 -6.36
C GLU A 198 -15.93 -7.99 -4.99
N ILE A 199 -16.81 -8.79 -4.42
CA ILE A 199 -17.36 -8.57 -3.09
C ILE A 199 -17.04 -9.81 -2.25
N SER A 200 -16.45 -9.60 -1.08
CA SER A 200 -16.25 -10.63 -0.07
C SER A 200 -17.10 -10.34 1.16
N SER A 201 -17.40 -11.35 1.96
CA SER A 201 -18.08 -11.18 3.25
C SER A 201 -17.07 -11.32 4.37
N VAL A 202 -16.84 -10.26 5.12
CA VAL A 202 -15.82 -10.21 6.17
C VAL A 202 -16.45 -9.92 7.53
N LYS A 203 -15.77 -10.37 8.59
CA LYS A 203 -16.16 -10.07 9.96
C LYS A 203 -15.77 -8.63 10.30
N SER A 204 -16.68 -7.89 10.92
CA SER A 204 -16.40 -6.60 11.56
C SER A 204 -16.68 -6.64 13.05
N ILE A 205 -15.92 -5.88 13.81
CA ILE A 205 -16.08 -5.71 15.25
C ILE A 205 -15.98 -4.24 15.63
N THR A 206 -16.51 -3.90 16.80
CA THR A 206 -16.28 -2.58 17.41
C THR A 206 -14.94 -2.56 18.13
N LEU A 207 -14.27 -1.42 18.13
CA LEU A 207 -13.03 -1.25 18.88
C LEU A 207 -13.25 -1.53 20.38
N ASP A 208 -14.39 -1.09 20.93
CA ASP A 208 -14.73 -1.29 22.35
C ASP A 208 -14.83 -2.77 22.75
N SER A 209 -15.12 -3.67 21.79
CA SER A 209 -15.18 -5.10 22.06
C SER A 209 -13.81 -5.76 22.22
N LEU A 210 -12.72 -5.04 21.94
CA LEU A 210 -11.34 -5.57 21.99
C LEU A 210 -10.70 -5.50 23.39
N ASN A 211 -11.40 -5.00 24.39
CA ASN A 211 -10.92 -4.96 25.78
C ASN A 211 -9.44 -4.50 25.93
N TYR A 212 -9.02 -3.49 25.16
CA TYR A 212 -7.72 -2.87 25.41
C TYR A 212 -7.71 -2.28 26.81
N LYS A 213 -6.87 -2.82 27.69
CA LYS A 213 -6.67 -2.24 29.00
C LYS A 213 -6.15 -0.82 28.80
N LYS A 214 -6.92 0.18 29.24
CA LYS A 214 -6.40 1.52 29.42
C LYS A 214 -5.36 1.44 30.54
N ASN A 215 -4.09 1.57 30.19
CA ASN A 215 -3.05 1.83 31.19
C ASN A 215 -3.10 3.29 31.60
#